data_1b55c1d67ae7bccae862d230bd6e8525
#
_entry.id   1b55c1d67ae7bccae862d230bd6e8525
#
_cell.length_a   1.000
_cell.length_b   1.000
_cell.length_c   1.000
_cell.angle_alpha   90.00
_cell.angle_beta   90.00
_cell.angle_gamma   90.00
#
_symmetry.space_group_name_H-M   'P 1'
#
loop_
_entity.id
_entity.type
_entity.pdbx_description
1 polymer ?
#
loop_
_entity_poly.entity_id
_entity_poly.type
_entity_poly.pdbx_seq_one_letter_code
_entity_poly.pdbx_strand_id
1 'polypeptide(L)'
;MHTSRRALIATLLLLVAACHPDFQVTNYPTNEALYRAATEEFAHGRWDNAVSAFEKLTTDLPARDTLLPRAHWFLARAHQERGEWVLAATSFSRLVESFPDDTLADDAALASARSYRKLWRKPALDPTYGESALSAYTTLLGLYPQSPLVPAATKELAELNDMFAQKNYLSGMYYFRRGGYDSGIIYFKDILAKYPTSATARLAQLRLVDSYKKIRYKEDAQEQCAILQKSYPDDAEVRTACAGVGAPNSPVASTPTNAPPASTGPPAAASTPAPATAPPPTS
;
A
#
# COMPACT_ATOMS: atom_id res chain seq x y z
N MET A 1 -63.38 1.90 -6.23
CA MET A 1 -62.85 2.90 -7.19
C MET A 1 -61.68 3.72 -6.62
N HIS A 2 -61.42 3.78 -5.31
CA HIS A 2 -60.29 4.54 -4.72
C HIS A 2 -58.93 3.84 -4.78
N THR A 3 -58.90 2.50 -4.78
CA THR A 3 -57.64 1.72 -4.84
C THR A 3 -56.95 1.81 -6.19
N SER A 4 -57.72 1.83 -7.29
CA SER A 4 -57.21 1.92 -8.66
C SER A 4 -56.57 3.29 -8.96
N ARG A 5 -57.10 4.41 -8.41
CA ARG A 5 -56.52 5.74 -8.57
C ARG A 5 -55.19 5.89 -7.84
N ARG A 6 -55.04 5.29 -6.62
CA ARG A 6 -53.80 5.32 -5.85
C ARG A 6 -52.68 4.51 -6.52
N ALA A 7 -53.03 3.36 -7.13
CA ALA A 7 -52.08 2.56 -7.89
C ALA A 7 -51.63 3.28 -9.17
N LEU A 8 -52.50 3.97 -9.89
CA LEU A 8 -52.17 4.75 -11.08
C LEU A 8 -51.27 5.97 -10.78
N ILE A 9 -51.48 6.64 -9.64
CA ILE A 9 -50.66 7.76 -9.21
C ILE A 9 -49.28 7.26 -8.78
N ALA A 10 -49.16 6.12 -8.08
CA ALA A 10 -47.91 5.51 -7.68
C ALA A 10 -47.08 5.05 -8.90
N THR A 11 -47.72 4.45 -9.92
CA THR A 11 -47.05 4.08 -11.20
C THR A 11 -46.62 5.30 -12.00
N LEU A 12 -47.40 6.36 -12.02
CA LEU A 12 -47.04 7.60 -12.72
C LEU A 12 -45.86 8.33 -12.03
N LEU A 13 -45.80 8.32 -10.70
CA LEU A 13 -44.66 8.85 -9.95
C LEU A 13 -43.38 8.05 -10.16
N LEU A 14 -43.44 6.75 -10.30
CA LEU A 14 -42.34 5.87 -10.65
C LEU A 14 -41.80 6.10 -12.06
N LEU A 15 -42.66 6.40 -13.01
CA LEU A 15 -42.28 6.69 -14.40
C LEU A 15 -41.62 8.06 -14.59
N VAL A 16 -41.95 9.06 -13.78
CA VAL A 16 -41.34 10.38 -13.83
C VAL A 16 -39.90 10.38 -13.23
N ALA A 17 -39.61 9.46 -12.32
CA ALA A 17 -38.27 9.30 -11.74
C ALA A 17 -37.25 8.67 -12.73
N ALA A 18 -37.69 8.10 -13.87
CA ALA A 18 -36.83 7.37 -14.80
C ALA A 18 -36.28 8.25 -15.95
N CYS A 19 -36.74 9.50 -16.12
CA CYS A 19 -36.23 10.40 -17.16
C CYS A 19 -35.20 11.38 -16.60
N HIS A 20 -34.00 10.87 -16.24
CA HIS A 20 -32.82 11.76 -16.13
C HIS A 20 -32.22 11.90 -17.54
N PRO A 21 -31.99 13.13 -18.01
CA PRO A 21 -31.25 13.31 -19.26
C PRO A 21 -29.87 12.70 -19.15
N ASP A 22 -29.41 12.02 -20.20
CA ASP A 22 -28.08 11.44 -20.25
C ASP A 22 -27.04 12.55 -19.97
N PHE A 23 -26.20 12.31 -18.96
CA PHE A 23 -25.10 13.21 -18.63
C PHE A 23 -24.07 13.17 -19.76
N GLN A 24 -23.83 14.32 -20.38
CA GLN A 24 -22.81 14.46 -21.43
C GLN A 24 -21.88 15.62 -21.08
N VAL A 25 -20.59 15.34 -20.96
CA VAL A 25 -19.56 16.35 -20.64
C VAL A 25 -19.53 17.51 -21.63
N THR A 26 -19.94 17.28 -22.88
CA THR A 26 -20.03 18.28 -23.94
C THR A 26 -21.15 19.30 -23.77
N ASN A 27 -22.12 19.06 -22.93
CA ASN A 27 -23.23 19.97 -22.63
C ASN A 27 -22.81 21.17 -21.76
N TYR A 28 -21.60 21.13 -21.21
CA TYR A 28 -21.08 22.14 -20.28
C TYR A 28 -20.02 22.99 -21.00
N PRO A 29 -20.31 24.24 -21.31
CA PRO A 29 -19.45 25.07 -22.18
C PRO A 29 -18.20 25.60 -21.46
N THR A 30 -18.17 25.58 -20.12
CA THR A 30 -17.02 26.04 -19.33
C THR A 30 -16.60 25.00 -18.30
N ASN A 31 -15.31 25.01 -17.92
CA ASN A 31 -14.77 24.12 -16.91
C ASN A 31 -15.47 24.29 -15.54
N GLU A 32 -15.85 25.53 -15.17
CA GLU A 32 -16.57 25.79 -13.93
C GLU A 32 -17.98 25.20 -13.95
N ALA A 33 -18.67 25.25 -15.09
CA ALA A 33 -19.98 24.64 -15.25
C ALA A 33 -19.87 23.12 -15.19
N LEU A 34 -18.87 22.53 -15.86
CA LEU A 34 -18.59 21.10 -15.81
C LEU A 34 -18.21 20.65 -14.39
N TYR A 35 -17.39 21.43 -13.67
CA TYR A 35 -16.99 21.12 -12.30
C TYR A 35 -18.20 21.08 -11.36
N ARG A 36 -19.10 22.04 -11.43
CA ARG A 36 -20.35 22.05 -10.64
C ARG A 36 -21.21 20.82 -10.93
N ALA A 37 -21.41 20.53 -12.22
CA ALA A 37 -22.17 19.36 -12.62
C ALA A 37 -21.49 18.04 -12.14
N ALA A 38 -20.17 17.94 -12.28
CA ALA A 38 -19.40 16.77 -11.80
C ALA A 38 -19.53 16.55 -10.28
N THR A 39 -19.50 17.63 -9.49
CA THR A 39 -19.70 17.53 -8.04
C THR A 39 -21.13 17.16 -7.67
N GLU A 40 -22.12 17.60 -8.46
CA GLU A 40 -23.51 17.20 -8.31
C GLU A 40 -23.70 15.70 -8.64
N GLU A 41 -23.13 15.23 -9.76
CA GLU A 41 -23.14 13.81 -10.13
C GLU A 41 -22.48 12.95 -9.02
N PHE A 42 -21.34 13.41 -8.50
CA PHE A 42 -20.66 12.76 -7.38
C PHE A 42 -21.56 12.71 -6.13
N ALA A 43 -22.19 13.81 -5.74
CA ALA A 43 -23.06 13.87 -4.56
C ALA A 43 -24.29 12.95 -4.67
N HIS A 44 -24.76 12.71 -5.89
CA HIS A 44 -25.87 11.78 -6.16
C HIS A 44 -25.46 10.32 -6.35
N GLY A 45 -24.15 10.00 -6.20
CA GLY A 45 -23.65 8.63 -6.38
C GLY A 45 -23.60 8.16 -7.84
N ARG A 46 -23.67 9.08 -8.80
CA ARG A 46 -23.56 8.75 -10.22
C ARG A 46 -22.09 8.76 -10.64
N TRP A 47 -21.38 7.74 -10.14
CA TRP A 47 -19.90 7.69 -10.19
C TRP A 47 -19.35 7.68 -11.61
N ASP A 48 -20.02 7.03 -12.58
CA ASP A 48 -19.56 7.00 -13.98
C ASP A 48 -19.57 8.38 -14.62
N ASN A 49 -20.61 9.17 -14.38
CA ASN A 49 -20.71 10.54 -14.86
C ASN A 49 -19.67 11.44 -14.18
N ALA A 50 -19.50 11.28 -12.87
CA ALA A 50 -18.50 12.01 -12.10
C ALA A 50 -17.07 11.72 -12.61
N VAL A 51 -16.72 10.45 -12.83
CA VAL A 51 -15.43 10.05 -13.40
C VAL A 51 -15.22 10.72 -14.75
N SER A 52 -16.16 10.56 -15.69
CA SER A 52 -16.06 11.14 -17.05
C SER A 52 -15.86 12.65 -17.02
N ALA A 53 -16.57 13.35 -16.13
CA ALA A 53 -16.45 14.80 -15.99
C ALA A 53 -15.12 15.24 -15.36
N PHE A 54 -14.68 14.56 -14.28
CA PHE A 54 -13.42 14.90 -13.62
C PHE A 54 -12.20 14.47 -14.44
N GLU A 55 -12.25 13.40 -15.22
CA GLU A 55 -11.20 13.05 -16.19
C GLU A 55 -11.02 14.15 -17.23
N LYS A 56 -12.14 14.65 -17.79
CA LYS A 56 -12.07 15.80 -18.72
C LYS A 56 -11.49 17.02 -18.03
N LEU A 57 -11.94 17.37 -16.83
CA LEU A 57 -11.43 18.52 -16.07
C LEU A 57 -9.94 18.41 -15.78
N THR A 58 -9.46 17.22 -15.35
CA THR A 58 -8.03 17.03 -15.08
C THR A 58 -7.15 17.08 -16.32
N THR A 59 -7.74 16.95 -17.51
CA THR A 59 -7.06 17.08 -18.79
C THR A 59 -7.11 18.51 -19.34
N ASP A 60 -8.26 19.19 -19.21
CA ASP A 60 -8.51 20.49 -19.84
C ASP A 60 -8.09 21.69 -18.99
N LEU A 61 -8.07 21.53 -17.65
CA LEU A 61 -7.68 22.62 -16.76
C LEU A 61 -6.19 22.94 -16.86
N PRO A 62 -5.82 24.22 -16.90
CA PRO A 62 -4.42 24.65 -16.84
C PRO A 62 -3.73 24.14 -15.55
N ALA A 63 -2.42 23.88 -15.62
CA ALA A 63 -1.66 23.32 -14.48
C ALA A 63 -1.68 24.20 -13.21
N ARG A 64 -2.02 25.49 -13.31
CA ARG A 64 -2.13 26.42 -12.18
C ARG A 64 -3.57 26.76 -11.80
N ASP A 65 -4.53 26.04 -12.36
CA ASP A 65 -5.94 26.26 -12.05
C ASP A 65 -6.26 25.80 -10.63
N THR A 66 -6.98 26.61 -9.87
CA THR A 66 -7.34 26.31 -8.47
C THR A 66 -8.36 25.19 -8.33
N LEU A 67 -9.04 24.82 -9.40
CA LEU A 67 -9.97 23.68 -9.41
C LEU A 67 -9.24 22.34 -9.64
N LEU A 68 -8.03 22.37 -10.21
CA LEU A 68 -7.34 21.17 -10.64
C LEU A 68 -7.00 20.20 -9.47
N PRO A 69 -6.50 20.64 -8.30
CA PRO A 69 -6.30 19.75 -7.16
C PRO A 69 -7.61 19.08 -6.72
N ARG A 70 -8.69 19.86 -6.65
CA ARG A 70 -10.02 19.35 -6.27
C ARG A 70 -10.59 18.39 -7.32
N ALA A 71 -10.33 18.65 -8.61
CA ALA A 71 -10.74 17.72 -9.68
C ALA A 71 -10.03 16.37 -9.55
N HIS A 72 -8.72 16.35 -9.28
CA HIS A 72 -7.99 15.12 -8.98
C HIS A 72 -8.51 14.42 -7.74
N TRP A 73 -8.83 15.16 -6.68
CA TRP A 73 -9.41 14.61 -5.46
C TRP A 73 -10.74 13.90 -5.72
N PHE A 74 -11.68 14.58 -6.37
CA PHE A 74 -12.99 13.98 -6.65
C PHE A 74 -12.94 12.84 -7.65
N LEU A 75 -12.04 12.92 -8.66
CA LEU A 75 -11.78 11.81 -9.59
C LEU A 75 -11.33 10.56 -8.81
N ALA A 76 -10.33 10.72 -7.94
CA ALA A 76 -9.83 9.64 -7.12
C ALA A 76 -10.93 9.05 -6.21
N ARG A 77 -11.73 9.91 -5.59
CA ARG A 77 -12.86 9.49 -4.75
C ARG A 77 -13.92 8.76 -5.56
N ALA A 78 -14.25 9.22 -6.76
CA ALA A 78 -15.21 8.54 -7.64
C ALA A 78 -14.71 7.14 -8.04
N HIS A 79 -13.42 6.98 -8.35
CA HIS A 79 -12.81 5.68 -8.56
C HIS A 79 -12.87 4.78 -7.32
N GLN A 80 -12.69 5.33 -6.11
CA GLN A 80 -12.86 4.54 -4.86
C GLN A 80 -14.27 3.99 -4.73
N GLU A 81 -15.29 4.80 -4.97
CA GLU A 81 -16.70 4.38 -4.87
C GLU A 81 -17.06 3.32 -5.92
N ARG A 82 -16.39 3.32 -7.06
CA ARG A 82 -16.49 2.26 -8.08
C ARG A 82 -15.66 1.02 -7.76
N GLY A 83 -14.85 1.04 -6.69
CA GLY A 83 -13.94 -0.05 -6.34
C GLY A 83 -12.70 -0.16 -7.24
N GLU A 84 -12.39 0.86 -7.99
CA GLU A 84 -11.25 0.96 -8.92
C GLU A 84 -10.00 1.47 -8.19
N TRP A 85 -9.55 0.66 -7.22
CA TRP A 85 -8.54 1.07 -6.23
C TRP A 85 -7.20 1.49 -6.83
N VAL A 86 -6.79 0.92 -7.96
CA VAL A 86 -5.55 1.33 -8.66
C VAL A 86 -5.69 2.73 -9.23
N LEU A 87 -6.80 3.01 -9.93
CA LEU A 87 -7.06 4.33 -10.52
C LEU A 87 -7.24 5.40 -9.44
N ALA A 88 -7.92 5.04 -8.35
CA ALA A 88 -8.05 5.91 -7.19
C ALA A 88 -6.69 6.27 -6.60
N ALA A 89 -5.85 5.27 -6.33
CA ALA A 89 -4.51 5.49 -5.76
C ALA A 89 -3.64 6.37 -6.67
N THR A 90 -3.66 6.09 -7.98
CA THR A 90 -2.90 6.87 -8.96
C THR A 90 -3.37 8.32 -9.04
N SER A 91 -4.69 8.57 -9.02
CA SER A 91 -5.25 9.94 -9.06
C SER A 91 -4.92 10.72 -7.79
N PHE A 92 -4.95 10.10 -6.61
CA PHE A 92 -4.49 10.70 -5.37
C PHE A 92 -2.98 11.00 -5.40
N SER A 93 -2.14 10.07 -5.88
CA SER A 93 -0.70 10.29 -6.00
C SER A 93 -0.39 11.46 -6.93
N ARG A 94 -1.11 11.60 -8.04
CA ARG A 94 -0.95 12.76 -8.94
C ARG A 94 -1.25 14.09 -8.25
N LEU A 95 -2.26 14.14 -7.38
CA LEU A 95 -2.54 15.32 -6.57
C LEU A 95 -1.32 15.68 -5.71
N VAL A 96 -0.78 14.72 -4.96
CA VAL A 96 0.39 14.91 -4.09
C VAL A 96 1.62 15.36 -4.88
N GLU A 97 1.88 14.74 -6.03
CA GLU A 97 3.04 15.04 -6.87
C GLU A 97 2.94 16.43 -7.55
N SER A 98 1.74 16.79 -8.00
CA SER A 98 1.54 18.04 -8.76
C SER A 98 1.24 19.25 -7.86
N PHE A 99 0.68 19.02 -6.68
CA PHE A 99 0.22 20.05 -5.75
C PHE A 99 0.59 19.73 -4.30
N PRO A 100 1.89 19.55 -3.98
CA PRO A 100 2.32 19.12 -2.65
C PRO A 100 1.98 20.11 -1.53
N ASP A 101 1.78 21.40 -1.87
CA ASP A 101 1.44 22.45 -0.91
C ASP A 101 -0.09 22.68 -0.81
N ASP A 102 -0.91 21.92 -1.54
CA ASP A 102 -2.37 22.02 -1.44
C ASP A 102 -2.88 21.43 -0.13
N THR A 103 -3.95 22.01 0.39
CA THR A 103 -4.58 21.58 1.65
C THR A 103 -5.16 20.16 1.62
N LEU A 104 -5.31 19.57 0.44
CA LEU A 104 -5.78 18.20 0.25
C LEU A 104 -4.63 17.20 0.09
N ALA A 105 -3.37 17.67 0.04
CA ALA A 105 -2.25 16.82 -0.37
C ALA A 105 -1.93 15.73 0.67
N ASP A 106 -2.00 16.03 1.97
CA ASP A 106 -1.79 15.05 3.03
C ASP A 106 -2.95 14.04 3.11
N ASP A 107 -4.18 14.49 2.96
CA ASP A 107 -5.36 13.62 2.84
C ASP A 107 -5.25 12.70 1.60
N ALA A 108 -4.79 13.24 0.48
CA ALA A 108 -4.60 12.47 -0.75
C ALA A 108 -3.48 11.42 -0.60
N ALA A 109 -2.38 11.76 0.08
CA ALA A 109 -1.31 10.81 0.36
C ALA A 109 -1.81 9.62 1.19
N LEU A 110 -2.59 9.88 2.24
CA LEU A 110 -3.19 8.83 3.05
C LEU A 110 -4.21 7.99 2.26
N ALA A 111 -5.04 8.65 1.46
CA ALA A 111 -6.05 7.98 0.64
C ALA A 111 -5.42 7.11 -0.44
N SER A 112 -4.31 7.54 -1.05
CA SER A 112 -3.51 6.73 -1.98
C SER A 112 -2.97 5.48 -1.29
N ALA A 113 -2.31 5.64 -0.14
CA ALA A 113 -1.77 4.53 0.64
C ALA A 113 -2.84 3.49 0.99
N ARG A 114 -4.00 3.94 1.47
CA ARG A 114 -5.14 3.08 1.81
C ARG A 114 -5.71 2.36 0.58
N SER A 115 -5.75 3.03 -0.56
CA SER A 115 -6.23 2.44 -1.81
C SER A 115 -5.32 1.31 -2.29
N TYR A 116 -4.00 1.50 -2.28
CA TYR A 116 -3.05 0.44 -2.57
C TYR A 116 -3.13 -0.71 -1.56
N ARG A 117 -3.20 -0.39 -0.26
CA ARG A 117 -3.33 -1.40 0.80
C ARG A 117 -4.57 -2.28 0.62
N LYS A 118 -5.68 -1.72 0.12
CA LYS A 118 -6.92 -2.46 -0.17
C LYS A 118 -6.73 -3.58 -1.18
N LEU A 119 -5.73 -3.46 -2.07
CA LEU A 119 -5.42 -4.44 -3.10
C LEU A 119 -4.58 -5.62 -2.58
N TRP A 120 -3.76 -5.39 -1.56
CA TRP A 120 -2.97 -6.46 -0.94
C TRP A 120 -3.66 -7.02 0.31
N ARG A 121 -4.53 -8.01 0.10
CA ARG A 121 -5.44 -8.52 1.14
C ARG A 121 -4.83 -9.56 2.06
N LYS A 122 -3.81 -10.29 1.61
CA LYS A 122 -3.19 -11.41 2.35
C LYS A 122 -1.68 -11.43 2.14
N PRO A 123 -0.88 -11.67 3.19
CA PRO A 123 0.58 -11.74 3.09
C PRO A 123 1.09 -12.77 2.07
N ALA A 124 0.36 -13.87 1.86
CA ALA A 124 0.74 -14.91 0.90
C ALA A 124 0.68 -14.48 -0.57
N LEU A 125 -0.04 -13.40 -0.88
CA LEU A 125 -0.15 -12.88 -2.24
C LEU A 125 1.06 -12.06 -2.64
N ASP A 126 1.11 -11.67 -3.93
CA ASP A 126 2.11 -10.76 -4.47
C ASP A 126 2.09 -9.42 -3.71
N PRO A 127 3.25 -8.89 -3.26
CA PRO A 127 3.32 -7.71 -2.40
C PRO A 127 3.36 -6.38 -3.15
N THR A 128 3.35 -6.36 -4.48
CA THR A 128 3.54 -5.15 -5.30
C THR A 128 2.67 -3.97 -4.83
N TYR A 129 1.38 -4.22 -4.58
CA TYR A 129 0.51 -3.17 -4.05
C TYR A 129 0.79 -2.84 -2.58
N GLY A 130 1.29 -3.80 -1.80
CA GLY A 130 1.81 -3.54 -0.45
C GLY A 130 3.00 -2.59 -0.48
N GLU A 131 3.94 -2.78 -1.40
CA GLU A 131 5.11 -1.92 -1.61
C GLU A 131 4.68 -0.52 -2.07
N SER A 132 3.70 -0.42 -2.96
CA SER A 132 3.10 0.87 -3.35
C SER A 132 2.44 1.58 -2.16
N ALA A 133 1.73 0.85 -1.30
CA ALA A 133 1.15 1.40 -0.09
C ALA A 133 2.24 1.88 0.90
N LEU A 134 3.31 1.08 1.08
CA LEU A 134 4.47 1.45 1.90
C LEU A 134 5.09 2.78 1.44
N SER A 135 5.31 2.91 0.13
CA SER A 135 5.82 4.16 -0.47
C SER A 135 4.91 5.34 -0.19
N ALA A 136 3.59 5.19 -0.37
CA ALA A 136 2.63 6.27 -0.15
C ALA A 136 2.54 6.68 1.34
N TYR A 137 2.56 5.73 2.30
CA TYR A 137 2.65 6.07 3.73
C TYR A 137 3.95 6.80 4.06
N THR A 138 5.07 6.35 3.51
CA THR A 138 6.38 6.97 3.71
C THR A 138 6.41 8.40 3.16
N THR A 139 5.79 8.63 1.99
CA THR A 139 5.60 9.96 1.40
C THR A 139 4.83 10.88 2.34
N LEU A 140 3.69 10.41 2.90
CA LEU A 140 2.93 11.21 3.86
C LEU A 140 3.78 11.60 5.08
N LEU A 141 4.43 10.61 5.70
CA LEU A 141 5.22 10.85 6.92
C LEU A 141 6.44 11.76 6.66
N GLY A 142 7.02 11.70 5.46
CA GLY A 142 8.18 12.51 5.07
C GLY A 142 7.82 13.92 4.64
N LEU A 143 6.78 14.09 3.82
CA LEU A 143 6.39 15.40 3.29
C LEU A 143 5.50 16.19 4.25
N TYR A 144 4.67 15.51 5.05
CA TYR A 144 3.67 16.15 5.92
C TYR A 144 3.84 15.76 7.40
N PRO A 145 5.03 15.94 8.01
CA PRO A 145 5.29 15.48 9.38
C PRO A 145 4.45 16.20 10.45
N GLN A 146 3.82 17.33 10.12
CA GLN A 146 2.94 18.08 11.01
C GLN A 146 1.45 17.81 10.75
N SER A 147 1.13 16.94 9.79
CA SER A 147 -0.27 16.58 9.50
C SER A 147 -0.92 15.89 10.69
N PRO A 148 -2.19 16.18 10.99
CA PRO A 148 -2.97 15.48 12.01
C PRO A 148 -3.19 14.00 11.65
N LEU A 149 -2.88 13.60 10.42
CA LEU A 149 -3.01 12.23 9.91
C LEU A 149 -1.81 11.35 10.27
N VAL A 150 -0.68 11.92 10.70
CA VAL A 150 0.55 11.19 11.04
C VAL A 150 0.34 10.04 12.03
N PRO A 151 -0.42 10.19 13.14
CA PRO A 151 -0.65 9.06 14.05
C PRO A 151 -1.40 7.89 13.38
N ALA A 152 -2.40 8.20 12.56
CA ALA A 152 -3.16 7.18 11.82
C ALA A 152 -2.27 6.48 10.77
N ALA A 153 -1.52 7.25 9.99
CA ALA A 153 -0.60 6.73 8.98
C ALA A 153 0.48 5.83 9.60
N THR A 154 1.07 6.25 10.72
CA THR A 154 2.09 5.47 11.45
C THR A 154 1.52 4.13 11.93
N LYS A 155 0.32 4.13 12.48
CA LYS A 155 -0.35 2.90 12.90
C LYS A 155 -0.61 1.96 11.72
N GLU A 156 -1.18 2.49 10.64
CA GLU A 156 -1.50 1.70 9.44
C GLU A 156 -0.24 1.18 8.75
N LEU A 157 0.85 1.94 8.78
CA LEU A 157 2.17 1.51 8.30
C LEU A 157 2.73 0.37 9.15
N ALA A 158 2.58 0.43 10.48
CA ALA A 158 3.00 -0.67 11.36
C ALA A 158 2.23 -1.98 11.06
N GLU A 159 0.92 -1.89 10.83
CA GLU A 159 0.11 -3.03 10.43
C GLU A 159 0.53 -3.59 9.05
N LEU A 160 0.88 -2.71 8.10
CA LEU A 160 1.41 -3.10 6.79
C LEU A 160 2.76 -3.80 6.93
N ASN A 161 3.65 -3.29 7.78
CA ASN A 161 4.95 -3.91 8.08
C ASN A 161 4.78 -5.31 8.71
N ASP A 162 3.76 -5.50 9.56
CA ASP A 162 3.46 -6.83 10.08
C ASP A 162 2.99 -7.79 8.98
N MET A 163 2.24 -7.32 7.99
CA MET A 163 1.88 -8.13 6.81
C MET A 163 3.13 -8.54 6.00
N PHE A 164 4.11 -7.66 5.81
CA PHE A 164 5.38 -8.00 5.17
C PHE A 164 6.19 -9.01 6.00
N ALA A 165 6.25 -8.82 7.32
CA ALA A 165 6.88 -9.77 8.23
C ALA A 165 6.22 -11.15 8.14
N GLN A 166 4.88 -11.21 8.12
CA GLN A 166 4.13 -12.45 7.93
C GLN A 166 4.43 -13.11 6.58
N LYS A 167 4.56 -12.34 5.49
CA LYS A 167 4.94 -12.88 4.18
C LYS A 167 6.30 -13.57 4.25
N ASN A 168 7.30 -12.90 4.83
CA ASN A 168 8.63 -13.48 4.99
C ASN A 168 8.61 -14.69 5.92
N TYR A 169 7.81 -14.65 6.98
CA TYR A 169 7.63 -15.79 7.88
C TYR A 169 7.05 -17.01 7.15
N LEU A 170 6.04 -16.83 6.31
CA LEU A 170 5.47 -17.91 5.51
C LEU A 170 6.51 -18.53 4.57
N SER A 171 7.34 -17.69 3.94
CA SER A 171 8.46 -18.14 3.10
C SER A 171 9.49 -18.92 3.90
N GLY A 172 9.92 -18.40 5.06
CA GLY A 172 10.84 -19.09 5.96
C GLY A 172 10.29 -20.44 6.43
N MET A 173 9.00 -20.50 6.79
CA MET A 173 8.33 -21.74 7.21
C MET A 173 8.17 -22.74 6.08
N TYR A 174 8.07 -22.30 4.83
CA TYR A 174 8.07 -23.21 3.68
C TYR A 174 9.38 -24.00 3.61
N TYR A 175 10.53 -23.33 3.74
CA TYR A 175 11.83 -23.97 3.76
C TYR A 175 12.05 -24.79 5.03
N PHE A 176 11.72 -24.25 6.19
CA PHE A 176 11.84 -24.91 7.49
C PHE A 176 11.15 -26.28 7.50
N ARG A 177 9.89 -26.36 7.02
CA ARG A 177 9.13 -27.63 6.96
C ARG A 177 9.71 -28.67 6.02
N ARG A 178 10.53 -28.24 5.05
CA ARG A 178 11.23 -29.11 4.08
C ARG A 178 12.66 -29.47 4.51
N GLY A 179 13.08 -29.04 5.71
CA GLY A 179 14.45 -29.28 6.17
C GLY A 179 15.49 -28.32 5.61
N GLY A 180 15.10 -27.34 4.79
CA GLY A 180 15.98 -26.28 4.28
C GLY A 180 16.21 -25.18 5.31
N TYR A 181 16.80 -25.55 6.45
CA TYR A 181 16.94 -24.67 7.60
C TYR A 181 17.77 -23.42 7.30
N ASP A 182 18.86 -23.56 6.52
CA ASP A 182 19.70 -22.41 6.10
C ASP A 182 18.90 -21.37 5.33
N SER A 183 18.07 -21.81 4.37
CA SER A 183 17.17 -20.92 3.64
C SER A 183 16.11 -20.30 4.56
N GLY A 184 15.56 -21.07 5.50
CA GLY A 184 14.61 -20.56 6.49
C GLY A 184 15.21 -19.45 7.36
N ILE A 185 16.46 -19.63 7.82
CA ILE A 185 17.22 -18.67 8.61
C ILE A 185 17.32 -17.32 7.92
N ILE A 186 17.55 -17.29 6.61
CA ILE A 186 17.63 -16.03 5.83
C ILE A 186 16.34 -15.22 5.98
N TYR A 187 15.18 -15.85 5.77
CA TYR A 187 13.90 -15.17 5.92
C TYR A 187 13.60 -14.72 7.34
N PHE A 188 13.90 -15.56 8.34
CA PHE A 188 13.66 -15.20 9.73
C PHE A 188 14.57 -14.05 10.19
N LYS A 189 15.85 -14.05 9.80
CA LYS A 189 16.76 -12.92 10.04
C LYS A 189 16.28 -11.63 9.37
N ASP A 190 15.78 -11.71 8.14
CA ASP A 190 15.24 -10.55 7.42
C ASP A 190 14.07 -9.91 8.16
N ILE A 191 13.20 -10.72 8.79
CA ILE A 191 12.11 -10.20 9.63
C ILE A 191 12.66 -9.41 10.82
N LEU A 192 13.66 -9.94 11.52
CA LEU A 192 14.23 -9.26 12.68
C LEU A 192 14.97 -7.98 12.31
N ALA A 193 15.57 -7.95 11.12
CA ALA A 193 16.28 -6.77 10.63
C ALA A 193 15.33 -5.67 10.15
N LYS A 194 14.28 -6.01 9.41
CA LYS A 194 13.39 -5.04 8.76
C LYS A 194 12.14 -4.71 9.58
N TYR A 195 11.63 -5.67 10.34
CA TYR A 195 10.36 -5.57 11.07
C TYR A 195 10.49 -5.98 12.54
N PRO A 196 11.47 -5.44 13.30
CA PRO A 196 11.78 -5.89 14.66
C PRO A 196 10.63 -5.70 15.65
N THR A 197 9.73 -4.75 15.38
CA THR A 197 8.57 -4.41 16.22
C THR A 197 7.30 -5.13 15.80
N SER A 198 7.33 -5.95 14.73
CA SER A 198 6.17 -6.69 14.28
C SER A 198 5.79 -7.81 15.27
N ALA A 199 4.50 -8.13 15.34
CA ALA A 199 4.03 -9.28 16.12
C ALA A 199 4.67 -10.59 15.65
N THR A 200 5.09 -10.66 14.39
CA THR A 200 5.73 -11.82 13.76
C THR A 200 7.21 -11.99 14.16
N ALA A 201 7.89 -10.92 14.60
CA ALA A 201 9.32 -10.94 14.92
C ALA A 201 9.65 -11.97 16.02
N ARG A 202 8.85 -12.04 17.09
CA ARG A 202 9.02 -13.06 18.15
C ARG A 202 8.93 -14.48 17.58
N LEU A 203 7.96 -14.73 16.71
CA LEU A 203 7.79 -16.07 16.10
C LEU A 203 8.98 -16.42 15.20
N ALA A 204 9.47 -15.45 14.42
CA ALA A 204 10.65 -15.64 13.59
C ALA A 204 11.88 -15.95 14.41
N GLN A 205 12.07 -15.30 15.54
CA GLN A 205 13.19 -15.55 16.43
C GLN A 205 13.14 -16.93 17.08
N LEU A 206 11.95 -17.41 17.47
CA LEU A 206 11.76 -18.79 17.92
C LEU A 206 12.15 -19.80 16.83
N ARG A 207 11.75 -19.55 15.56
CA ARG A 207 12.12 -20.42 14.45
C ARG A 207 13.62 -20.35 14.08
N LEU A 208 14.29 -19.23 14.36
CA LEU A 208 15.75 -19.16 14.27
C LEU A 208 16.42 -20.10 15.26
N VAL A 209 16.01 -20.09 16.53
CA VAL A 209 16.54 -21.04 17.53
C VAL A 209 16.34 -22.48 17.09
N ASP A 210 15.11 -22.83 16.65
CA ASP A 210 14.81 -24.17 16.18
C ASP A 210 15.68 -24.57 14.97
N SER A 211 15.88 -23.63 14.01
CA SER A 211 16.69 -23.86 12.82
C SER A 211 18.15 -24.09 13.17
N TYR A 212 18.74 -23.24 14.01
CA TYR A 212 20.12 -23.39 14.46
C TYR A 212 20.36 -24.70 15.24
N LYS A 213 19.40 -25.11 16.09
CA LYS A 213 19.45 -26.43 16.76
C LYS A 213 19.48 -27.56 15.73
N LYS A 214 18.69 -27.49 14.66
CA LYS A 214 18.63 -28.52 13.61
C LYS A 214 19.93 -28.66 12.82
N ILE A 215 20.60 -27.55 12.52
CA ILE A 215 21.90 -27.55 11.81
C ILE A 215 23.11 -27.57 12.75
N ARG A 216 22.88 -27.70 14.08
CA ARG A 216 23.89 -27.78 15.12
C ARG A 216 24.78 -26.53 15.28
N TYR A 217 24.26 -25.35 14.97
CA TYR A 217 24.92 -24.06 15.20
C TYR A 217 24.62 -23.62 16.64
N LYS A 218 25.46 -24.11 17.57
CA LYS A 218 25.20 -23.96 19.01
C LYS A 218 25.30 -22.53 19.48
N GLU A 219 26.33 -21.81 19.03
CA GLU A 219 26.61 -20.43 19.40
C GLU A 219 25.47 -19.50 18.96
N ASP A 220 25.05 -19.62 17.72
CA ASP A 220 23.91 -18.85 17.20
C ASP A 220 22.61 -19.15 17.96
N ALA A 221 22.35 -20.42 18.28
CA ALA A 221 21.18 -20.81 19.06
C ALA A 221 21.22 -20.21 20.47
N GLN A 222 22.40 -20.18 21.11
CA GLN A 222 22.62 -19.58 22.44
C GLN A 222 22.38 -18.07 22.41
N GLU A 223 22.93 -17.36 21.41
CA GLU A 223 22.73 -15.94 21.23
C GLU A 223 21.25 -15.59 21.09
N GLN A 224 20.53 -16.28 20.18
CA GLN A 224 19.10 -16.02 19.98
C GLN A 224 18.26 -16.36 21.21
N CYS A 225 18.63 -17.39 21.95
CA CYS A 225 17.97 -17.73 23.21
C CYS A 225 18.22 -16.66 24.29
N ALA A 226 19.41 -16.12 24.41
CA ALA A 226 19.71 -15.06 25.36
C ALA A 226 18.86 -13.79 25.08
N ILE A 227 18.72 -13.43 23.80
CA ILE A 227 17.87 -12.29 23.38
C ILE A 227 16.40 -12.58 23.71
N LEU A 228 15.88 -13.77 23.36
CA LEU A 228 14.49 -14.15 23.63
C LEU A 228 14.16 -14.17 25.12
N GLN A 229 15.02 -14.77 25.93
CA GLN A 229 14.82 -14.86 27.38
C GLN A 229 14.85 -13.50 28.06
N LYS A 230 15.70 -12.58 27.55
CA LYS A 230 15.74 -11.20 28.04
C LYS A 230 14.47 -10.42 27.68
N SER A 231 13.95 -10.61 26.46
CA SER A 231 12.77 -9.90 25.97
C SER A 231 11.45 -10.49 26.47
N TYR A 232 11.42 -11.80 26.72
CA TYR A 232 10.22 -12.58 27.08
C TYR A 232 10.52 -13.55 28.25
N PRO A 233 10.84 -13.07 29.45
CA PRO A 233 11.33 -13.92 30.55
C PRO A 233 10.29 -14.95 31.05
N ASP A 234 9.01 -14.60 30.97
CA ASP A 234 7.93 -15.45 31.48
C ASP A 234 7.25 -16.31 30.40
N ASP A 235 7.78 -16.29 29.18
CA ASP A 235 7.19 -16.98 28.04
C ASP A 235 7.51 -18.49 28.07
N ALA A 236 6.48 -19.31 28.14
CA ALA A 236 6.64 -20.77 28.19
C ALA A 236 7.19 -21.37 26.89
N GLU A 237 6.86 -20.78 25.74
CA GLU A 237 7.35 -21.23 24.43
C GLU A 237 8.84 -20.92 24.28
N VAL A 238 9.28 -19.74 24.76
CA VAL A 238 10.70 -19.36 24.81
C VAL A 238 11.48 -20.33 25.72
N ARG A 239 10.97 -20.60 26.90
CA ARG A 239 11.61 -21.59 27.80
C ARG A 239 11.76 -22.96 27.14
N THR A 240 10.73 -23.40 26.43
CA THR A 240 10.74 -24.72 25.75
C THR A 240 11.71 -24.71 24.57
N ALA A 241 11.69 -23.69 23.73
CA ALA A 241 12.58 -23.57 22.57
C ALA A 241 14.05 -23.53 23.00
N CYS A 242 14.37 -22.84 24.10
CA CYS A 242 15.72 -22.68 24.63
C CYS A 242 16.18 -23.81 25.54
N ALA A 243 15.32 -24.78 25.86
CA ALA A 243 15.70 -25.92 26.66
C ALA A 243 16.86 -26.71 26.00
N GLY A 244 17.92 -26.94 26.77
CA GLY A 244 19.11 -27.69 26.32
C GLY A 244 20.07 -26.93 25.42
N VAL A 245 19.83 -25.63 25.19
CA VAL A 245 20.75 -24.80 24.36
C VAL A 245 22.00 -24.37 25.15
N GLY A 246 21.93 -24.29 26.48
CA GLY A 246 23.02 -23.84 27.37
C GLY A 246 23.11 -22.31 27.41
N ALA A 247 23.90 -21.81 28.39
CA ALA A 247 24.20 -20.38 28.45
C ALA A 247 25.27 -19.99 27.40
N PRO A 248 25.23 -18.76 26.82
CA PRO A 248 26.28 -18.31 25.92
C PRO A 248 27.62 -18.28 26.71
N ASN A 249 28.64 -18.91 26.14
CA ASN A 249 29.99 -18.76 26.62
C ASN A 249 30.43 -17.32 26.33
N SER A 250 30.65 -16.49 27.36
CA SER A 250 31.21 -15.13 27.39
C SER A 250 31.13 -14.29 26.08
N PRO A 251 30.99 -12.96 26.16
CA PRO A 251 30.75 -12.11 25.00
C PRO A 251 31.88 -12.27 23.97
N VAL A 252 31.61 -12.99 22.91
CA VAL A 252 32.42 -12.90 21.70
C VAL A 252 32.21 -11.48 21.18
N ALA A 253 33.27 -10.66 21.24
CA ALA A 253 33.30 -9.37 20.59
C ALA A 253 32.79 -9.58 19.15
N SER A 254 31.73 -8.88 18.79
CA SER A 254 31.13 -8.91 17.47
C SER A 254 32.18 -8.51 16.44
N THR A 255 32.90 -9.47 15.91
CA THR A 255 33.63 -9.29 14.66
C THR A 255 32.56 -9.07 13.58
N PRO A 256 32.60 -7.99 12.82
CA PRO A 256 31.66 -7.82 11.73
C PRO A 256 31.91 -8.94 10.71
N THR A 257 31.10 -9.98 10.77
CA THR A 257 31.12 -11.04 9.77
C THR A 257 30.78 -10.36 8.43
N ASN A 258 31.69 -10.45 7.49
CA ASN A 258 31.56 -9.96 6.13
C ASN A 258 30.13 -10.14 5.64
N ALA A 259 29.44 -9.02 5.43
CA ALA A 259 28.19 -9.01 4.70
C ALA A 259 28.46 -9.70 3.36
N PRO A 260 27.65 -10.66 2.93
CA PRO A 260 27.75 -11.15 1.57
C PRO A 260 27.64 -9.95 0.63
N PRO A 261 28.38 -9.93 -0.49
CA PRO A 261 28.31 -8.82 -1.42
C PRO A 261 26.83 -8.59 -1.75
N ALA A 262 26.41 -7.33 -1.69
CA ALA A 262 25.08 -6.93 -2.07
C ALA A 262 24.74 -7.61 -3.39
N SER A 263 23.70 -8.42 -3.41
CA SER A 263 23.18 -8.99 -4.64
C SER A 263 22.83 -7.79 -5.53
N THR A 264 23.63 -7.58 -6.56
CA THR A 264 23.28 -6.66 -7.63
C THR A 264 21.90 -7.08 -8.11
N GLY A 265 20.92 -6.23 -7.89
CA GLY A 265 19.59 -6.38 -8.47
C GLY A 265 19.70 -6.63 -9.97
N PRO A 266 18.70 -7.21 -10.60
CA PRO A 266 18.73 -7.48 -12.02
C PRO A 266 19.13 -6.20 -12.76
N PRO A 267 19.98 -6.29 -13.81
CA PRO A 267 20.45 -5.12 -14.54
C PRO A 267 19.22 -4.34 -15.02
N ALA A 268 19.20 -3.05 -14.77
CA ALA A 268 18.20 -2.14 -15.30
C ALA A 268 18.07 -2.43 -16.80
N ALA A 269 16.85 -2.67 -17.24
CA ALA A 269 16.55 -2.90 -18.65
C ALA A 269 17.20 -1.78 -19.46
N ALA A 270 18.07 -2.17 -20.39
CA ALA A 270 18.76 -1.27 -21.29
C ALA A 270 17.70 -0.37 -21.96
N SER A 271 17.80 0.92 -21.73
CA SER A 271 17.01 1.92 -22.44
C SER A 271 17.29 1.74 -23.94
N THR A 272 16.27 1.34 -24.67
CA THR A 272 16.28 1.30 -26.14
C THR A 272 16.60 2.70 -26.64
N PRO A 273 17.62 2.92 -27.49
CA PRO A 273 17.89 4.22 -28.06
C PRO A 273 16.71 4.63 -28.93
N ALA A 274 16.28 5.88 -28.76
CA ALA A 274 15.25 6.52 -29.60
C ALA A 274 15.63 6.40 -31.08
N PRO A 275 14.64 6.17 -31.99
CA PRO A 275 14.92 6.11 -33.42
C PRO A 275 15.44 7.47 -33.90
N ALA A 276 16.55 7.43 -34.65
CA ALA A 276 17.17 8.59 -35.25
C ALA A 276 16.16 9.32 -36.16
N THR A 277 15.98 10.61 -35.91
CA THR A 277 15.22 11.53 -36.77
C THR A 277 15.84 11.54 -38.15
N ALA A 278 15.05 11.21 -39.17
CA ALA A 278 15.40 11.35 -40.59
C ALA A 278 15.65 12.82 -40.94
N PRO A 279 16.63 13.13 -41.81
CA PRO A 279 16.86 14.48 -42.26
C PRO A 279 15.72 14.95 -43.18
N PRO A 280 15.43 16.29 -43.25
CA PRO A 280 14.39 16.81 -44.07
C PRO A 280 14.75 16.68 -45.57
N PRO A 281 13.74 16.53 -46.46
CA PRO A 281 13.97 16.45 -47.88
C PRO A 281 14.51 17.79 -48.41
N THR A 282 15.60 17.74 -49.13
CA THR A 282 16.10 18.85 -49.97
C THR A 282 15.17 19.05 -51.15
N SER A 283 14.73 20.31 -51.34
CA SER A 283 13.91 20.91 -52.41
C SER A 283 14.16 20.40 -53.80
#